data_56288910a59961af428419b7a42363ac
#
_entry.id   56288910a59961af428419b7a42363ac
#
_cell.length_a   1.000
_cell.length_b   1.000
_cell.length_c   1.000
_cell.angle_alpha   90.00
_cell.angle_beta   90.00
_cell.angle_gamma   90.00
#
_symmetry.space_group_name_H-M   'P 1'
#
loop_
_entity.id
_entity.type
_entity.pdbx_description
1 polymer ?
#
loop_
_entity_poly.entity_id
_entity_poly.type
_entity_poly.pdbx_seq_one_letter_code
_entity_poly.pdbx_strand_id
1 'polypeptide(L)'
;NTDKKLKLNKLGSNEWNKTKQRVKQSTEELAKKLVALYAERERAKGFAYSEDTPWQRDFEDTFPYQETDDQLRSIEEVKGDMESQKPMDRLLCGDVGFGKTEIALRAAFKAVGDSKQVAYLCPTTILAMQHYETFLKRMESFPIKVEMLSRFRTASEQKRILKKLKTGEIDIIIGTHRILSKDLEFKDLGLLIIDEEQRFGVAHKERLKELKQNDEIYYKYKNEKRINARIIKYKTIQTITYFINGKQCCRYSLSFTTNRN
;
A
#
# COMPACT_ATOMS: atom_id res chain seq x y z
N ASN A 1 1.66 -5.78 -33.70
CA ASN A 1 1.16 -6.31 -34.98
C ASN A 1 -0.07 -7.20 -34.74
N THR A 2 -1.25 -6.64 -34.77
CA THR A 2 -2.48 -7.40 -35.02
C THR A 2 -3.45 -6.47 -35.73
N ASP A 3 -3.48 -6.63 -37.05
CA ASP A 3 -4.53 -6.10 -37.93
C ASP A 3 -5.88 -6.80 -37.62
N LYS A 4 -6.43 -6.58 -36.44
CA LYS A 4 -7.83 -6.88 -36.20
C LYS A 4 -8.63 -5.68 -36.66
N LYS A 5 -9.26 -5.81 -37.84
CA LYS A 5 -10.27 -4.87 -38.31
C LYS A 5 -11.28 -4.64 -37.18
N LEU A 6 -11.29 -3.44 -36.60
CA LEU A 6 -12.27 -3.01 -35.62
C LEU A 6 -13.65 -3.09 -36.26
N LYS A 7 -14.47 -4.06 -35.86
CA LYS A 7 -15.84 -4.20 -36.30
C LYS A 7 -16.68 -3.16 -35.56
N LEU A 8 -17.04 -2.09 -36.24
CA LEU A 8 -17.92 -1.07 -35.68
C LEU A 8 -19.32 -1.65 -35.47
N ASN A 9 -19.83 -1.59 -34.24
CA ASN A 9 -21.18 -2.01 -33.91
C ASN A 9 -22.17 -0.94 -34.30
N LYS A 10 -23.27 -1.34 -35.01
CA LYS A 10 -24.36 -0.45 -35.36
C LYS A 10 -25.16 -0.15 -34.10
N LEU A 11 -25.33 1.13 -33.75
CA LEU A 11 -26.15 1.56 -32.61
C LEU A 11 -27.57 1.03 -32.77
N GLY A 12 -28.15 0.44 -31.71
CA GLY A 12 -29.50 -0.16 -31.72
C GLY A 12 -29.58 -1.57 -32.29
N SER A 13 -28.46 -2.18 -32.75
CA SER A 13 -28.48 -3.56 -33.25
C SER A 13 -28.61 -4.58 -32.10
N ASN A 14 -29.12 -5.79 -32.44
CA ASN A 14 -29.18 -6.90 -31.49
C ASN A 14 -27.80 -7.26 -30.91
N GLU A 15 -26.72 -7.09 -31.66
CA GLU A 15 -25.35 -7.32 -31.20
C GLU A 15 -24.95 -6.27 -30.13
N TRP A 16 -25.32 -5.01 -30.34
CA TRP A 16 -25.11 -3.94 -29.38
C TRP A 16 -25.84 -4.20 -28.05
N ASN A 17 -27.11 -4.60 -28.13
CA ASN A 17 -27.91 -4.93 -26.95
C ASN A 17 -27.35 -6.13 -26.18
N LYS A 18 -26.90 -7.17 -26.87
CA LYS A 18 -26.23 -8.32 -26.26
C LYS A 18 -24.93 -7.90 -25.58
N THR A 19 -24.11 -7.06 -26.22
CA THR A 19 -22.88 -6.53 -25.64
C THR A 19 -23.17 -5.70 -24.40
N LYS A 20 -24.16 -4.82 -24.45
CA LYS A 20 -24.59 -4.01 -23.31
C LYS A 20 -25.06 -4.87 -22.12
N GLN A 21 -25.84 -5.91 -22.38
CA GLN A 21 -26.28 -6.86 -21.35
C GLN A 21 -25.10 -7.62 -20.73
N ARG A 22 -24.17 -8.10 -21.56
CA ARG A 22 -22.98 -8.81 -21.08
C ARG A 22 -22.12 -7.92 -20.19
N VAL A 23 -21.89 -6.67 -20.59
CA VAL A 23 -21.15 -5.70 -19.78
C VAL A 23 -21.88 -5.42 -18.47
N LYS A 24 -23.21 -5.22 -18.50
CA LYS A 24 -24.03 -5.00 -17.31
C LYS A 24 -23.93 -6.18 -16.35
N GLN A 25 -24.09 -7.41 -16.83
CA GLN A 25 -23.96 -8.62 -16.00
C GLN A 25 -22.56 -8.74 -15.39
N SER A 26 -21.50 -8.54 -16.19
CA SER A 26 -20.11 -8.58 -15.69
C SER A 26 -19.86 -7.51 -14.62
N THR A 27 -20.45 -6.31 -14.77
CA THR A 27 -20.34 -5.24 -13.78
C THR A 27 -21.10 -5.58 -12.49
N GLU A 28 -22.31 -6.16 -12.61
CA GLU A 28 -23.10 -6.61 -11.45
C GLU A 28 -22.39 -7.74 -10.68
N GLU A 29 -21.80 -8.71 -11.38
CA GLU A 29 -21.02 -9.79 -10.77
C GLU A 29 -19.78 -9.23 -10.04
N LEU A 30 -19.08 -8.29 -10.66
CA LEU A 30 -17.94 -7.62 -10.03
C LEU A 30 -18.37 -6.85 -8.79
N ALA A 31 -19.48 -6.11 -8.86
CA ALA A 31 -20.02 -5.37 -7.71
C ALA A 31 -20.39 -6.31 -6.56
N LYS A 32 -21.07 -7.44 -6.85
CA LYS A 32 -21.40 -8.45 -5.83
C LYS A 32 -20.16 -9.03 -5.17
N LYS A 33 -19.12 -9.35 -5.95
CA LYS A 33 -17.84 -9.84 -5.43
C LYS A 33 -17.16 -8.80 -4.51
N LEU A 34 -17.18 -7.53 -4.92
CA LEU A 34 -16.61 -6.44 -4.11
C LEU A 34 -17.38 -6.26 -2.78
N VAL A 35 -18.72 -6.28 -2.83
CA VAL A 35 -19.54 -6.16 -1.61
C VAL A 35 -19.28 -7.33 -0.65
N ALA A 36 -19.20 -8.56 -1.15
CA ALA A 36 -18.87 -9.73 -0.35
C ALA A 36 -17.50 -9.58 0.30
N LEU A 37 -16.49 -9.14 -0.47
CA LEU A 37 -15.14 -8.89 0.02
C LEU A 37 -15.10 -7.83 1.14
N TYR A 38 -15.83 -6.71 0.97
CA TYR A 38 -15.91 -5.70 2.03
C TYR A 38 -16.60 -6.22 3.29
N ALA A 39 -17.66 -7.01 3.14
CA ALA A 39 -18.37 -7.62 4.26
C ALA A 39 -17.48 -8.61 5.04
N GLU A 40 -16.66 -9.39 4.35
CA GLU A 40 -15.67 -10.28 4.99
C GLU A 40 -14.61 -9.47 5.74
N ARG A 41 -14.10 -8.39 5.16
CA ARG A 41 -13.12 -7.50 5.83
C ARG A 41 -13.69 -6.84 7.08
N GLU A 42 -14.94 -6.43 7.07
CA GLU A 42 -15.59 -5.84 8.26
C GLU A 42 -15.72 -6.85 9.40
N ARG A 43 -15.81 -8.15 9.10
CA ARG A 43 -15.88 -9.23 10.09
C ARG A 43 -14.50 -9.71 10.55
N ALA A 44 -13.46 -9.47 9.76
CA ALA A 44 -12.11 -9.89 10.09
C ALA A 44 -11.59 -9.06 11.27
N LYS A 45 -10.95 -9.72 12.22
CA LYS A 45 -10.23 -9.06 13.32
C LYS A 45 -8.78 -8.87 12.90
N GLY A 46 -8.33 -7.62 12.81
CA GLY A 46 -6.93 -7.26 12.62
C GLY A 46 -6.14 -7.31 13.92
N PHE A 47 -4.82 -7.26 13.81
CA PHE A 47 -3.94 -7.04 14.95
C PHE A 47 -4.05 -5.58 15.40
N ALA A 48 -4.42 -5.31 16.64
CA ALA A 48 -4.40 -3.96 17.20
C ALA A 48 -2.99 -3.67 17.72
N TYR A 49 -2.36 -2.63 17.18
CA TYR A 49 -1.04 -2.18 17.64
C TYR A 49 -1.16 -1.48 18.99
N SER A 50 -0.06 -1.53 19.75
CA SER A 50 0.05 -0.83 21.02
C SER A 50 0.00 0.69 20.84
N GLU A 51 -0.35 1.44 21.89
CA GLU A 51 -0.21 2.88 21.93
C GLU A 51 1.27 3.30 21.74
N ASP A 52 1.49 4.57 21.47
CA ASP A 52 2.83 5.08 21.22
C ASP A 52 3.76 4.91 22.43
N THR A 53 4.84 4.19 22.21
CA THR A 53 5.90 4.01 23.20
C THR A 53 6.79 5.26 23.30
N PRO A 54 7.61 5.42 24.35
CA PRO A 54 8.63 6.46 24.39
C PRO A 54 9.55 6.46 23.17
N TRP A 55 9.93 5.28 22.66
CA TRP A 55 10.75 5.16 21.45
C TRP A 55 10.06 5.69 20.19
N GLN A 56 8.73 5.56 20.09
CA GLN A 56 7.97 6.15 18.99
C GLN A 56 8.07 7.68 19.03
N ARG A 57 7.97 8.27 20.21
CA ARG A 57 8.10 9.73 20.41
C ARG A 57 9.52 10.19 20.09
N ASP A 58 10.54 9.49 20.63
CA ASP A 58 11.93 9.79 20.33
C ASP A 58 12.23 9.73 18.84
N PHE A 59 11.66 8.75 18.12
CA PHE A 59 11.76 8.64 16.67
C PHE A 59 11.10 9.82 15.95
N GLU A 60 9.91 10.24 16.38
CA GLU A 60 9.17 11.35 15.78
C GLU A 60 9.89 12.68 16.02
N ASP A 61 10.45 12.90 17.21
CA ASP A 61 11.21 14.10 17.57
C ASP A 61 12.51 14.26 16.76
N THR A 62 13.04 13.18 16.17
CA THR A 62 14.20 13.26 15.26
C THR A 62 13.83 13.81 13.86
N PHE A 63 12.55 14.11 13.59
CA PHE A 63 12.15 14.67 12.31
C PHE A 63 12.66 16.12 12.17
N PRO A 64 13.47 16.43 11.13
CA PRO A 64 14.19 17.71 11.08
C PRO A 64 13.33 18.91 10.62
N TYR A 65 12.05 18.69 10.38
CA TYR A 65 11.12 19.71 9.90
C TYR A 65 9.91 19.81 10.82
N GLN A 66 9.23 20.95 10.78
CA GLN A 66 7.94 21.08 11.44
C GLN A 66 6.85 20.48 10.57
N GLU A 67 6.02 19.65 11.15
CA GLU A 67 4.87 19.05 10.48
C GLU A 67 3.81 20.11 10.18
N THR A 68 3.12 19.91 9.07
CA THR A 68 1.91 20.68 8.76
C THR A 68 0.70 20.08 9.49
N ASP A 69 -0.36 20.86 9.69
CA ASP A 69 -1.60 20.40 10.33
C ASP A 69 -2.19 19.16 9.61
N ASP A 70 -2.10 19.11 8.28
CA ASP A 70 -2.57 17.97 7.49
C ASP A 70 -1.70 16.73 7.68
N GLN A 71 -0.38 16.88 7.87
CA GLN A 71 0.51 15.77 8.20
C GLN A 71 0.20 15.24 9.60
N LEU A 72 0.06 16.09 10.60
CA LEU A 72 -0.28 15.71 11.97
C LEU A 72 -1.61 14.95 12.01
N ARG A 73 -2.65 15.51 11.39
CA ARG A 73 -3.94 14.82 11.29
C ARG A 73 -3.84 13.45 10.62
N SER A 74 -3.09 13.36 9.51
CA SER A 74 -2.91 12.08 8.80
C SER A 74 -2.14 11.05 9.62
N ILE A 75 -1.15 11.49 10.42
CA ILE A 75 -0.40 10.63 11.33
C ILE A 75 -1.32 10.08 12.42
N GLU A 76 -2.10 10.95 13.06
CA GLU A 76 -3.06 10.55 14.10
C GLU A 76 -4.10 9.55 13.56
N GLU A 77 -4.67 9.83 12.39
CA GLU A 77 -5.62 8.92 11.75
C GLU A 77 -5.02 7.55 11.41
N VAL A 78 -3.77 7.52 10.89
CA VAL A 78 -3.08 6.26 10.59
C VAL A 78 -2.80 5.48 11.86
N LYS A 79 -2.31 6.14 12.92
CA LYS A 79 -2.06 5.52 14.22
C LYS A 79 -3.34 4.97 14.84
N GLY A 80 -4.42 5.77 14.85
CA GLY A 80 -5.73 5.34 15.36
C GLY A 80 -6.29 4.11 14.60
N ASP A 81 -6.13 4.08 13.27
CA ASP A 81 -6.50 2.90 12.48
C ASP A 81 -5.64 1.68 12.85
N MET A 82 -4.34 1.87 13.09
CA MET A 82 -3.43 0.79 13.48
C MET A 82 -3.77 0.24 14.88
N GLU A 83 -4.18 1.04 15.80
CA GLU A 83 -4.56 0.68 17.17
C GLU A 83 -5.94 0.02 17.25
N SER A 84 -6.79 0.23 16.23
CA SER A 84 -8.10 -0.39 16.21
C SER A 84 -8.02 -1.90 15.87
N GLN A 85 -9.03 -2.69 16.22
CA GLN A 85 -9.10 -4.11 15.84
C GLN A 85 -9.54 -4.34 14.38
N LYS A 86 -9.95 -3.28 13.67
CA LYS A 86 -10.37 -3.41 12.27
C LYS A 86 -9.17 -3.41 11.34
N PRO A 87 -9.11 -4.29 10.32
CA PRO A 87 -8.05 -4.25 9.32
C PRO A 87 -8.01 -2.90 8.60
N MET A 88 -6.85 -2.23 8.62
CA MET A 88 -6.67 -0.94 7.95
C MET A 88 -6.45 -1.13 6.44
N ASP A 89 -7.16 -0.39 5.61
CA ASP A 89 -6.87 -0.19 4.17
C ASP A 89 -7.02 1.31 3.86
N ARG A 90 -5.97 2.06 4.18
CA ARG A 90 -5.98 3.53 4.09
C ARG A 90 -5.31 4.02 2.82
N LEU A 91 -5.98 4.93 2.13
CA LEU A 91 -5.41 5.67 1.00
C LEU A 91 -4.96 7.05 1.48
N LEU A 92 -3.64 7.30 1.45
CA LEU A 92 -3.06 8.60 1.72
C LEU A 92 -2.83 9.36 0.41
N CYS A 93 -3.51 10.48 0.25
CA CYS A 93 -3.41 11.34 -0.92
C CYS A 93 -2.68 12.64 -0.57
N GLY A 94 -1.78 13.08 -1.43
CA GLY A 94 -1.07 14.35 -1.27
C GLY A 94 -0.18 14.62 -2.48
N ASP A 95 0.17 15.88 -2.67
CA ASP A 95 1.07 16.31 -3.75
C ASP A 95 2.50 15.80 -3.56
N VAL A 96 3.34 15.96 -4.58
CA VAL A 96 4.78 15.66 -4.50
C VAL A 96 5.42 16.57 -3.45
N GLY A 97 6.26 16.01 -2.60
CA GLY A 97 6.98 16.77 -1.57
C GLY A 97 6.20 17.02 -0.27
N PHE A 98 4.94 16.61 -0.14
CA PHE A 98 4.12 16.79 1.06
C PHE A 98 4.40 15.80 2.19
N GLY A 99 5.57 15.17 2.21
CA GLY A 99 6.01 14.37 3.36
C GLY A 99 5.26 13.05 3.56
N LYS A 100 4.56 12.50 2.54
CA LYS A 100 3.89 11.20 2.64
C LYS A 100 4.79 10.09 3.16
N THR A 101 6.08 10.15 2.81
CA THR A 101 7.08 9.18 3.26
C THR A 101 7.31 9.24 4.77
N GLU A 102 7.23 10.41 5.39
CA GLU A 102 7.37 10.54 6.86
C GLU A 102 6.22 9.86 7.59
N ILE A 103 4.98 9.99 7.09
CA ILE A 103 3.83 9.29 7.66
C ILE A 103 4.03 7.77 7.58
N ALA A 104 4.58 7.28 6.44
CA ALA A 104 4.94 5.88 6.29
C ALA A 104 6.01 5.41 7.25
N LEU A 105 7.04 6.23 7.47
CA LEU A 105 8.13 5.94 8.39
C LEU A 105 7.61 5.78 9.82
N ARG A 106 6.75 6.68 10.28
CA ARG A 106 6.13 6.61 11.61
C ARG A 106 5.25 5.37 11.77
N ALA A 107 4.45 5.04 10.76
CA ALA A 107 3.65 3.81 10.75
C ALA A 107 4.53 2.55 10.75
N ALA A 108 5.62 2.54 9.96
CA ALA A 108 6.56 1.43 9.91
C ALA A 108 7.28 1.26 11.26
N PHE A 109 7.72 2.34 11.88
CA PHE A 109 8.37 2.31 13.19
C PHE A 109 7.43 1.72 14.26
N LYS A 110 6.16 2.19 14.30
CA LYS A 110 5.12 1.66 15.19
C LYS A 110 4.90 0.15 14.99
N ALA A 111 4.86 -0.31 13.73
CA ALA A 111 4.68 -1.72 13.45
C ALA A 111 5.87 -2.57 13.93
N VAL A 112 7.09 -2.09 13.73
CA VAL A 112 8.31 -2.77 14.21
C VAL A 112 8.37 -2.77 15.74
N GLY A 113 7.92 -1.70 16.40
CA GLY A 113 7.82 -1.63 17.85
C GLY A 113 7.01 -2.79 18.45
N ASP A 114 5.96 -3.24 17.77
CA ASP A 114 5.18 -4.42 18.14
C ASP A 114 5.71 -5.74 17.51
N SER A 115 6.98 -5.76 17.13
CA SER A 115 7.67 -6.92 16.55
C SER A 115 7.04 -7.44 15.25
N LYS A 116 6.36 -6.58 14.49
CA LYS A 116 5.80 -6.91 13.18
C LYS A 116 6.74 -6.51 12.07
N GLN A 117 6.79 -7.32 11.02
CA GLN A 117 7.56 -6.99 9.82
C GLN A 117 6.77 -6.04 8.92
N VAL A 118 7.51 -5.19 8.20
CA VAL A 118 6.96 -4.20 7.28
C VAL A 118 7.45 -4.46 5.87
N ALA A 119 6.54 -4.42 4.90
CA ALA A 119 6.87 -4.44 3.48
C ALA A 119 6.54 -3.08 2.84
N TYR A 120 7.53 -2.47 2.18
CA TYR A 120 7.36 -1.23 1.44
C TYR A 120 7.53 -1.48 -0.05
N LEU A 121 6.45 -1.32 -0.81
CA LEU A 121 6.38 -1.64 -2.23
C LEU A 121 6.45 -0.38 -3.08
N CYS A 122 7.46 -0.30 -3.95
CA CYS A 122 7.69 0.79 -4.89
C CYS A 122 7.51 0.33 -6.34
N PRO A 123 7.08 1.21 -7.27
CA PRO A 123 6.92 0.85 -8.68
C PRO A 123 8.24 0.70 -9.42
N THR A 124 9.30 1.41 -9.00
CA THR A 124 10.60 1.40 -9.66
C THR A 124 11.74 1.13 -8.68
N THR A 125 12.85 0.60 -9.21
CA THR A 125 14.04 0.33 -8.41
C THR A 125 14.75 1.59 -7.93
N ILE A 126 14.61 2.70 -8.67
CA ILE A 126 15.18 3.99 -8.27
C ILE A 126 14.44 4.53 -7.04
N LEU A 127 13.11 4.51 -7.06
CA LEU A 127 12.30 4.90 -5.89
C LEU A 127 12.56 3.98 -4.70
N ALA A 128 12.70 2.66 -4.93
CA ALA A 128 13.04 1.73 -3.87
C ALA A 128 14.38 2.05 -3.21
N MET A 129 15.40 2.46 -4.00
CA MET A 129 16.69 2.90 -3.49
C MET A 129 16.58 4.18 -2.67
N GLN A 130 15.88 5.19 -3.18
CA GLN A 130 15.66 6.46 -2.47
C GLN A 130 14.95 6.25 -1.12
N HIS A 131 13.89 5.43 -1.11
CA HIS A 131 13.20 5.09 0.14
C HIS A 131 14.10 4.28 1.07
N TYR A 132 14.88 3.34 0.54
CA TYR A 132 15.81 2.56 1.35
C TYR A 132 16.83 3.45 2.07
N GLU A 133 17.46 4.38 1.36
CA GLU A 133 18.39 5.35 1.96
C GLU A 133 17.72 6.24 3.01
N THR A 134 16.49 6.71 2.71
CA THR A 134 15.71 7.51 3.65
C THR A 134 15.38 6.71 4.93
N PHE A 135 14.94 5.46 4.78
CA PHE A 135 14.63 4.59 5.91
C PHE A 135 15.88 4.28 6.73
N LEU A 136 17.00 3.95 6.09
CA LEU A 136 18.27 3.71 6.78
C LEU A 136 18.68 4.91 7.64
N LYS A 137 18.67 6.12 7.04
CA LYS A 137 19.05 7.34 7.74
C LYS A 137 18.14 7.63 8.94
N ARG A 138 16.82 7.46 8.77
CA ARG A 138 15.84 7.74 9.83
C ARG A 138 15.86 6.70 10.95
N MET A 139 16.22 5.46 10.64
CA MET A 139 16.28 4.35 11.60
C MET A 139 17.68 4.14 12.22
N GLU A 140 18.68 4.97 11.86
CA GLU A 140 20.09 4.77 12.23
C GLU A 140 20.32 4.65 13.74
N SER A 141 19.57 5.42 14.53
CA SER A 141 19.69 5.43 16.00
C SER A 141 18.91 4.30 16.69
N PHE A 142 18.23 3.45 15.94
CA PHE A 142 17.37 2.40 16.48
C PHE A 142 17.81 1.01 16.00
N PRO A 143 17.62 -0.04 16.79
CA PRO A 143 18.03 -1.41 16.43
C PRO A 143 17.10 -2.05 15.39
N ILE A 144 16.76 -1.33 14.33
CA ILE A 144 15.83 -1.74 13.26
C ILE A 144 16.62 -2.13 12.02
N LYS A 145 16.38 -3.32 11.50
CA LYS A 145 17.04 -3.82 10.31
C LYS A 145 16.20 -3.60 9.07
N VAL A 146 16.67 -2.66 8.24
CA VAL A 146 16.09 -2.35 6.94
C VAL A 146 16.91 -3.01 5.85
N GLU A 147 16.24 -3.70 4.91
CA GLU A 147 16.88 -4.30 3.73
C GLU A 147 16.12 -3.96 2.46
N MET A 148 16.83 -3.97 1.33
CA MET A 148 16.24 -3.74 0.03
C MET A 148 16.31 -4.98 -0.86
N LEU A 149 15.16 -5.40 -1.39
CA LEU A 149 15.06 -6.49 -2.36
C LEU A 149 14.79 -5.94 -3.76
N SER A 150 15.81 -5.97 -4.62
CA SER A 150 15.71 -5.51 -6.00
C SER A 150 16.44 -6.44 -6.97
N ARG A 151 16.20 -6.25 -8.26
CA ARG A 151 16.88 -7.00 -9.33
C ARG A 151 18.39 -6.71 -9.42
N PHE A 152 18.89 -5.66 -8.76
CA PHE A 152 20.31 -5.32 -8.72
C PHE A 152 21.08 -6.14 -7.69
N ARG A 153 20.40 -6.83 -6.79
CA ARG A 153 21.04 -7.78 -5.88
C ARG A 153 21.33 -9.10 -6.59
N THR A 154 22.48 -9.66 -6.32
CA THR A 154 22.85 -11.01 -6.85
C THR A 154 21.87 -12.08 -6.36
N ALA A 155 21.78 -13.20 -7.06
CA ALA A 155 20.93 -14.31 -6.65
C ALA A 155 21.29 -14.85 -5.25
N SER A 156 22.56 -14.84 -4.89
CA SER A 156 23.06 -15.23 -3.57
C SER A 156 22.58 -14.27 -2.47
N GLU A 157 22.71 -12.96 -2.71
CA GLU A 157 22.22 -11.94 -1.77
C GLU A 157 20.71 -12.02 -1.59
N GLN A 158 19.95 -12.18 -2.70
CA GLN A 158 18.50 -12.36 -2.62
C GLN A 158 18.13 -13.56 -1.75
N LYS A 159 18.76 -14.72 -1.95
CA LYS A 159 18.51 -15.91 -1.13
C LYS A 159 18.82 -15.65 0.35
N ARG A 160 19.90 -14.91 0.64
CA ARG A 160 20.25 -14.54 2.03
C ARG A 160 19.17 -13.62 2.65
N ILE A 161 18.72 -12.61 1.91
CA ILE A 161 17.66 -11.69 2.35
C ILE A 161 16.36 -12.46 2.60
N LEU A 162 15.95 -13.34 1.68
CA LEU A 162 14.74 -14.16 1.84
C LEU A 162 14.81 -15.05 3.09
N LYS A 163 15.97 -15.67 3.35
CA LYS A 163 16.16 -16.48 4.56
C LYS A 163 16.03 -15.62 5.83
N LYS A 164 16.66 -14.46 5.87
CA LYS A 164 16.61 -13.55 7.02
C LYS A 164 15.21 -12.97 7.24
N LEU A 165 14.47 -12.70 6.16
CA LEU A 165 13.10 -12.24 6.26
C LEU A 165 12.20 -13.31 6.88
N LYS A 166 12.38 -14.57 6.46
CA LYS A 166 11.64 -15.72 6.99
C LYS A 166 11.93 -16.00 8.46
N THR A 167 13.17 -15.76 8.90
CA THR A 167 13.55 -15.94 10.32
C THR A 167 13.13 -14.75 11.21
N GLY A 168 12.75 -13.62 10.60
CA GLY A 168 12.40 -12.39 11.30
C GLY A 168 13.63 -11.58 11.74
N GLU A 169 14.76 -11.78 11.07
CA GLU A 169 15.98 -10.97 11.30
C GLU A 169 15.93 -9.62 10.55
N ILE A 170 15.00 -9.46 9.60
CA ILE A 170 14.74 -8.22 8.89
C ILE A 170 13.38 -7.70 9.33
N ASP A 171 13.35 -6.46 9.78
CA ASP A 171 12.13 -5.80 10.26
C ASP A 171 11.40 -5.11 9.12
N ILE A 172 12.14 -4.44 8.23
CA ILE A 172 11.57 -3.67 7.12
C ILE A 172 12.21 -4.12 5.81
N ILE A 173 11.40 -4.53 4.84
CA ILE A 173 11.85 -4.85 3.49
C ILE A 173 11.29 -3.85 2.49
N ILE A 174 12.17 -3.22 1.71
CA ILE A 174 11.80 -2.25 0.68
C ILE A 174 12.12 -2.85 -0.69
N GLY A 175 11.21 -2.71 -1.65
CA GLY A 175 11.51 -3.19 -3.00
C GLY A 175 10.38 -3.00 -3.99
N THR A 176 10.55 -3.61 -5.15
CA THR A 176 9.58 -3.54 -6.24
C THR A 176 8.66 -4.78 -6.23
N HIS A 177 8.00 -5.04 -7.35
CA HIS A 177 7.16 -6.23 -7.54
C HIS A 177 7.81 -7.57 -7.11
N ARG A 178 9.12 -7.62 -6.93
CA ARG A 178 9.84 -8.79 -6.40
C ARG A 178 9.36 -9.17 -4.99
N ILE A 179 8.89 -8.21 -4.20
CA ILE A 179 8.31 -8.46 -2.87
C ILE A 179 7.00 -9.27 -2.96
N LEU A 180 6.29 -9.18 -4.10
CA LEU A 180 5.04 -9.90 -4.33
C LEU A 180 5.24 -11.32 -4.86
N SER A 181 6.46 -11.78 -5.00
CA SER A 181 6.76 -13.13 -5.55
C SER A 181 6.41 -14.23 -4.55
N LYS A 182 6.07 -15.41 -5.10
CA LYS A 182 5.58 -16.54 -4.30
C LYS A 182 6.63 -17.20 -3.40
N ASP A 183 7.89 -16.96 -3.65
CA ASP A 183 9.03 -17.49 -2.90
C ASP A 183 9.45 -16.62 -1.71
N LEU A 184 8.81 -15.46 -1.56
CA LEU A 184 9.06 -14.58 -0.43
C LEU A 184 8.12 -14.92 0.72
N GLU A 185 8.69 -15.13 1.88
CA GLU A 185 8.00 -15.55 3.10
C GLU A 185 8.37 -14.60 4.25
N PHE A 186 7.37 -14.04 4.92
CA PHE A 186 7.54 -13.27 6.15
C PHE A 186 7.35 -14.17 7.37
N LYS A 187 8.02 -13.86 8.45
CA LYS A 187 7.75 -14.49 9.75
C LYS A 187 6.43 -13.97 10.32
N ASP A 188 6.25 -12.66 10.31
CA ASP A 188 5.03 -12.00 10.83
C ASP A 188 4.85 -10.61 10.18
N LEU A 189 4.24 -10.60 8.99
CA LEU A 189 3.98 -9.34 8.27
C LEU A 189 2.79 -8.61 8.93
N GLY A 190 3.05 -7.42 9.48
CA GLY A 190 2.01 -6.58 10.09
C GLY A 190 1.58 -5.39 9.23
N LEU A 191 2.48 -4.83 8.42
CA LEU A 191 2.18 -3.64 7.64
C LEU A 191 2.69 -3.77 6.19
N LEU A 192 1.81 -3.45 5.23
CA LEU A 192 2.16 -3.32 3.82
C LEU A 192 1.93 -1.88 3.37
N ILE A 193 2.99 -1.22 2.94
CA ILE A 193 2.98 0.13 2.39
C ILE A 193 3.15 0.05 0.88
N ILE A 194 2.27 0.71 0.12
CA ILE A 194 2.31 0.69 -1.35
C ILE A 194 2.42 2.12 -1.85
N ASP A 195 3.56 2.42 -2.45
CA ASP A 195 3.81 3.70 -3.09
C ASP A 195 3.39 3.66 -4.56
N GLU A 196 2.68 4.72 -5.02
CA GLU A 196 2.30 4.91 -6.43
C GLU A 196 1.59 3.68 -7.07
N GLU A 197 0.57 3.12 -6.40
CA GLU A 197 -0.18 1.92 -6.88
C GLU A 197 -0.61 2.02 -8.36
N GLN A 198 -0.90 3.23 -8.84
CA GLN A 198 -1.33 3.46 -10.22
C GLN A 198 -0.26 3.10 -11.27
N ARG A 199 1.02 3.07 -10.90
CA ARG A 199 2.13 2.74 -11.79
C ARG A 199 2.38 1.24 -11.93
N PHE A 200 1.70 0.42 -11.14
CA PHE A 200 1.80 -1.03 -11.27
C PHE A 200 1.00 -1.54 -12.46
N GLY A 201 1.60 -2.47 -13.23
CA GLY A 201 0.93 -3.15 -14.34
C GLY A 201 -0.24 -4.02 -13.88
N VAL A 202 -1.10 -4.42 -14.83
CA VAL A 202 -2.33 -5.19 -14.57
C VAL A 202 -2.06 -6.47 -13.77
N ALA A 203 -1.05 -7.26 -14.14
CA ALA A 203 -0.70 -8.50 -13.44
C ALA A 203 -0.29 -8.26 -11.96
N HIS A 204 0.44 -7.17 -11.69
CA HIS A 204 0.82 -6.81 -10.33
C HIS A 204 -0.39 -6.31 -9.51
N LYS A 205 -1.30 -5.55 -10.15
CA LYS A 205 -2.57 -5.13 -9.53
C LYS A 205 -3.48 -6.31 -9.24
N GLU A 206 -3.52 -7.30 -10.12
CA GLU A 206 -4.25 -8.56 -9.87
C GLU A 206 -3.64 -9.30 -8.69
N ARG A 207 -2.32 -9.39 -8.62
CA ARG A 207 -1.62 -10.01 -7.49
C ARG A 207 -1.87 -9.27 -6.18
N LEU A 208 -1.84 -7.93 -6.19
CA LEU A 208 -2.23 -7.11 -5.06
C LEU A 208 -3.70 -7.30 -4.68
N LYS A 209 -4.59 -7.50 -5.67
CA LYS A 209 -5.99 -7.85 -5.43
C LYS A 209 -6.14 -9.25 -4.85
N GLU A 210 -5.39 -10.23 -5.33
CA GLU A 210 -5.35 -11.57 -4.74
C GLU A 210 -4.87 -11.52 -3.28
N LEU A 211 -3.87 -10.69 -2.98
CA LEU A 211 -3.42 -10.43 -1.62
C LEU A 211 -4.48 -9.72 -0.77
N LYS A 212 -5.43 -8.99 -1.41
CA LYS A 212 -6.58 -8.36 -0.76
C LYS A 212 -7.81 -9.26 -0.71
N GLN A 213 -8.02 -10.12 -1.73
CA GLN A 213 -9.23 -10.96 -1.88
C GLN A 213 -9.19 -12.19 -1.00
N ASN A 214 -8.00 -12.67 -0.77
CA ASN A 214 -7.85 -13.63 0.28
C ASN A 214 -7.75 -12.79 1.56
N ASP A 215 -8.66 -12.92 2.50
CA ASP A 215 -8.47 -12.61 3.93
C ASP A 215 -7.21 -13.30 4.47
N GLU A 216 -6.65 -13.92 3.57
CA GLU A 216 -5.38 -14.50 3.39
C GLU A 216 -4.53 -13.54 2.59
N ILE A 217 -3.69 -12.69 3.27
CA ILE A 217 -2.33 -12.78 2.80
C ILE A 217 -1.96 -14.23 3.15
N TYR A 218 -2.62 -15.17 2.45
CA TYR A 218 -2.22 -16.52 2.42
C TYR A 218 -1.01 -16.58 1.50
N TYR A 219 0.13 -16.24 2.04
CA TYR A 219 1.21 -17.13 1.73
C TYR A 219 0.69 -18.48 2.19
N LYS A 220 0.45 -19.36 1.23
CA LYS A 220 0.13 -20.75 1.47
C LYS A 220 1.32 -21.37 2.19
N TYR A 221 1.48 -20.99 3.45
CA TYR A 221 2.30 -21.72 4.38
C TYR A 221 1.53 -22.99 4.70
N LYS A 222 2.14 -24.09 4.37
CA LYS A 222 1.88 -25.33 5.08
C LYS A 222 2.05 -25.03 6.55
N ASN A 223 0.95 -24.80 7.23
CA ASN A 223 0.70 -24.66 8.67
C ASN A 223 0.17 -23.27 9.09
N GLU A 224 -1.16 -23.14 9.01
CA GLU A 224 -2.05 -22.54 10.03
C GLU A 224 -1.69 -21.21 10.73
N LYS A 225 -1.11 -20.20 10.09
CA LYS A 225 -1.14 -18.86 10.68
C LYS A 225 -1.66 -17.82 9.69
N ARG A 226 -2.83 -17.26 10.01
CA ARG A 226 -3.41 -16.11 9.31
C ARG A 226 -2.53 -14.89 9.55
N ILE A 227 -2.09 -14.22 8.48
CA ILE A 227 -1.34 -12.97 8.58
C ILE A 227 -2.31 -11.83 8.29
N ASN A 228 -2.66 -11.06 9.32
CA ASN A 228 -3.52 -9.88 9.22
C ASN A 228 -2.64 -8.62 9.04
N ALA A 229 -2.05 -8.44 7.85
CA ALA A 229 -1.26 -7.24 7.58
C ALA A 229 -2.17 -6.04 7.28
N ARG A 230 -1.76 -4.86 7.78
CA ARG A 230 -2.39 -3.59 7.51
C ARG A 230 -1.81 -2.96 6.25
N ILE A 231 -2.60 -2.21 5.52
CA ILE A 231 -2.23 -1.68 4.22
C ILE A 231 -2.35 -0.16 4.21
N ILE A 232 -1.25 0.51 3.87
CA ILE A 232 -1.22 1.93 3.55
C ILE A 232 -0.85 2.08 2.07
N LYS A 233 -1.62 2.88 1.35
CA LYS A 233 -1.38 3.18 -0.07
C LYS A 233 -1.16 4.67 -0.26
N TYR A 234 -0.23 5.01 -1.12
CA TYR A 234 0.01 6.39 -1.53
C TYR A 234 -0.45 6.63 -2.95
N LYS A 235 -1.07 7.77 -3.15
CA LYS A 235 -1.38 8.30 -4.47
C LYS A 235 -0.92 9.75 -4.53
N THR A 236 -0.08 10.07 -5.51
CA THR A 236 0.24 11.46 -5.83
C THR A 236 -0.90 12.05 -6.63
N ILE A 237 -1.42 13.16 -6.17
CA ILE A 237 -2.39 13.98 -6.91
C ILE A 237 -1.59 15.11 -7.54
N GLN A 238 -1.68 15.24 -8.87
CA GLN A 238 -1.21 16.46 -9.55
C GLN A 238 -2.28 17.54 -9.36
N THR A 239 -1.90 18.67 -8.77
CA THR A 239 -2.79 19.81 -8.65
C THR A 239 -3.01 20.39 -10.04
N ILE A 240 -4.21 20.22 -10.60
CA ILE A 240 -4.59 20.90 -11.85
C ILE A 240 -5.09 22.28 -11.45
N THR A 241 -4.31 23.29 -11.78
CA THR A 241 -4.69 24.70 -11.59
C THR A 241 -5.47 25.16 -12.82
N TYR A 242 -6.74 25.49 -12.63
CA TYR A 242 -7.54 26.12 -13.68
C TYR A 242 -7.57 27.63 -13.51
N PHE A 243 -7.38 28.37 -14.59
CA PHE A 243 -7.56 29.81 -14.63
C PHE A 243 -8.89 30.11 -15.34
N ILE A 244 -9.81 30.77 -14.66
CA ILE A 244 -11.03 31.30 -15.25
C ILE A 244 -10.94 32.82 -15.17
N ASN A 245 -11.01 33.50 -16.32
CA ASN A 245 -10.95 34.96 -16.44
C ASN A 245 -9.75 35.61 -15.74
N GLY A 246 -8.54 34.99 -15.89
CA GLY A 246 -7.31 35.56 -15.34
C GLY A 246 -7.18 35.54 -13.81
N LYS A 247 -8.15 34.95 -13.10
CA LYS A 247 -8.06 34.72 -11.66
C LYS A 247 -7.82 33.24 -11.39
N GLN A 248 -6.87 32.98 -10.49
CA GLN A 248 -6.58 31.63 -10.03
C GLN A 248 -7.78 31.12 -9.22
N CYS A 249 -8.60 30.30 -9.81
CA CYS A 249 -9.76 29.66 -9.18
C CYS A 249 -9.42 28.24 -8.74
N CYS A 250 -9.48 28.04 -7.44
CA CYS A 250 -9.65 26.79 -6.71
C CYS A 250 -8.62 25.68 -6.86
N ARG A 251 -7.89 25.49 -5.78
CA ARG A 251 -7.25 24.24 -5.39
C ARG A 251 -8.34 23.21 -5.08
N TYR A 252 -8.59 22.25 -5.94
CA TYR A 252 -9.33 21.06 -5.54
C TYR A 252 -8.34 20.01 -5.05
N SER A 253 -8.17 19.92 -3.75
CA SER A 253 -7.71 18.69 -3.13
C SER A 253 -8.90 17.74 -3.07
N LEU A 254 -8.95 16.74 -3.92
CA LEU A 254 -9.89 15.63 -3.75
C LEU A 254 -9.38 14.76 -2.59
N SER A 255 -9.68 15.16 -1.39
CA SER A 255 -9.64 14.27 -0.24
C SER A 255 -10.89 13.42 -0.29
N PHE A 256 -10.78 12.20 -0.78
CA PHE A 256 -11.82 11.20 -0.56
C PHE A 256 -11.68 10.68 0.87
N THR A 257 -12.16 11.44 1.82
CA THR A 257 -12.59 10.89 3.10
C THR A 257 -13.86 10.11 2.81
N THR A 258 -13.80 8.80 2.88
CA THR A 258 -15.02 8.02 3.04
C THR A 258 -15.50 8.24 4.47
N ASN A 259 -16.18 9.35 4.71
CA ASN A 259 -17.06 9.46 5.86
C ASN A 259 -18.18 8.45 5.64
N ARG A 260 -18.23 7.44 6.46
CA ARG A 260 -19.45 6.69 6.72
C ARG A 260 -19.96 7.11 8.10
N ASN A 261 -21.07 7.84 8.08
CA ASN A 261 -22.02 7.77 9.16
C ASN A 261 -22.68 6.38 9.16
#